data_3a3c2b9ffcdc0938baa5c807bc4f7964
#
_entry.id   3a3c2b9ffcdc0938baa5c807bc4f7964
#
_cell.length_a   1.000
_cell.length_b   1.000
_cell.length_c   1.000
_cell.angle_alpha   90.00
_cell.angle_beta   90.00
_cell.angle_gamma   90.00
#
_symmetry.space_group_name_H-M   'P 1'
#
loop_
_entity.id
_entity.type
_entity.pdbx_description
1 polymer ?
#
loop_
_entity_poly.entity_id
_entity_poly.type
_entity_poly.pdbx_seq_one_letter_code
_entity_poly.pdbx_strand_id
1 'polypeptide(L)'
;MLNDIYNKRIIELAGNIPRLGRLPDPDASATAHSKLCGSTVKIDLKMDGPVVSDFAHDVKACALGQASSSIMAAHVVGSSADELRELRETVRRMLKENGSPPQGKWADIALLEPVRDYKARHASTMLTFDAVVDAIGQIEAKKKEPASAQE
;
A
#
# COMPACT_ATOMS: atom_id res chain seq x y z
N MET A 1 6.33 15.20 17.88
CA MET A 1 7.47 15.89 17.24
C MET A 1 7.70 15.30 15.87
N LEU A 2 8.06 16.15 14.91
CA LEU A 2 8.34 15.67 13.55
C LEU A 2 9.45 14.62 13.52
N ASN A 3 10.40 14.70 14.45
CA ASN A 3 11.47 13.71 14.52
C ASN A 3 10.97 12.29 14.75
N ASP A 4 9.80 12.14 15.37
CA ASP A 4 9.23 10.82 15.65
C ASP A 4 8.75 10.11 14.36
N ILE A 5 8.36 10.88 13.35
CA ILE A 5 7.87 10.33 12.09
C ILE A 5 8.94 10.33 10.99
N TYR A 6 10.03 11.11 11.15
CA TYR A 6 11.11 11.17 10.18
C TYR A 6 12.40 10.63 10.77
N ASN A 7 12.33 9.47 11.44
CA ASN A 7 13.50 8.84 12.01
C ASN A 7 14.35 8.19 10.92
N LYS A 8 15.55 7.74 11.32
CA LYS A 8 16.52 7.16 10.42
C LYS A 8 15.94 5.98 9.61
N ARG A 9 15.16 5.12 10.27
CA ARG A 9 14.58 3.94 9.60
C ARG A 9 13.57 4.31 8.53
N ILE A 10 12.73 5.31 8.80
CA ILE A 10 11.77 5.82 7.81
C ILE A 10 12.52 6.39 6.59
N ILE A 11 13.59 7.13 6.83
CA ILE A 11 14.38 7.71 5.75
C ILE A 11 15.05 6.61 4.92
N GLU A 12 15.56 5.56 5.56
CA GLU A 12 16.16 4.43 4.87
C GLU A 12 15.13 3.71 3.98
N LEU A 13 13.94 3.47 4.52
CA LEU A 13 12.87 2.84 3.76
C LEU A 13 12.47 3.70 2.55
N ALA A 14 12.34 5.00 2.75
CA ALA A 14 11.96 5.92 1.68
C ALA A 14 13.02 5.98 0.58
N GLY A 15 14.29 5.84 0.94
CA GLY A 15 15.40 5.90 -0.02
C GLY A 15 15.69 4.60 -0.75
N ASN A 16 15.06 3.49 -0.35
CA ASN A 16 15.36 2.16 -0.89
C ASN A 16 14.10 1.37 -1.26
N ILE A 17 13.20 1.99 -2.00
CA ILE A 17 11.92 1.38 -2.37
C ILE A 17 12.17 0.25 -3.37
N PRO A 18 11.81 -1.01 -3.05
CA PRO A 18 11.95 -2.10 -4.02
C PRO A 18 10.81 -2.07 -5.06
N ARG A 19 11.00 -2.80 -6.14
CA ARG A 19 9.99 -3.05 -7.18
C ARG A 19 9.45 -1.80 -7.87
N LEU A 20 10.25 -0.74 -7.96
CA LEU A 20 9.86 0.46 -8.70
C LEU A 20 9.77 0.15 -10.20
N GLY A 21 8.74 0.68 -10.86
CA GLY A 21 8.53 0.52 -12.29
C GLY A 21 7.13 0.07 -12.62
N ARG A 22 6.97 -0.60 -13.76
CA ARG A 22 5.68 -1.08 -14.26
C ARG A 22 5.78 -2.55 -14.65
N LEU A 23 4.70 -3.28 -14.49
CA LEU A 23 4.60 -4.64 -15.02
C LEU A 23 4.17 -4.57 -16.48
N PRO A 24 4.71 -5.47 -17.35
CA PRO A 24 4.34 -5.46 -18.77
C PRO A 24 2.90 -5.89 -19.02
N ASP A 25 2.33 -6.70 -18.15
CA ASP A 25 0.99 -7.26 -18.36
C ASP A 25 0.29 -7.47 -17.01
N PRO A 26 -0.06 -6.38 -16.31
CA PRO A 26 -0.70 -6.51 -15.00
C PRO A 26 -2.14 -7.00 -15.11
N ASP A 27 -2.60 -7.71 -14.07
CA ASP A 27 -4.01 -8.10 -13.96
C ASP A 27 -4.88 -6.88 -13.63
N ALA A 28 -4.33 -5.93 -12.90
CA ALA A 28 -4.99 -4.65 -12.62
C ALA A 28 -3.95 -3.59 -12.30
N SER A 29 -4.35 -2.35 -12.49
CA SER A 29 -3.58 -1.19 -12.08
C SER A 29 -4.49 -0.25 -11.31
N ALA A 30 -3.97 0.41 -10.29
CA ALA A 30 -4.73 1.37 -9.51
C ALA A 30 -3.85 2.55 -9.14
N THR A 31 -4.46 3.72 -9.01
CA THR A 31 -3.78 4.93 -8.63
C THR A 31 -4.49 5.55 -7.43
N ALA A 32 -3.73 5.85 -6.39
CA ALA A 32 -4.23 6.58 -5.24
C ALA A 32 -3.52 7.94 -5.18
N HIS A 33 -4.26 8.95 -4.81
CA HIS A 33 -3.79 10.34 -4.85
C HIS A 33 -4.19 11.06 -3.58
N SER A 34 -3.26 11.82 -3.00
CA SER A 34 -3.51 12.68 -1.85
C SER A 34 -3.58 14.14 -2.32
N LYS A 35 -4.75 14.74 -2.18
CA LYS A 35 -4.95 16.14 -2.59
C LYS A 35 -4.17 17.13 -1.72
N LEU A 36 -3.96 16.79 -0.46
CA LEU A 36 -3.29 17.71 0.47
C LEU A 36 -1.83 17.93 0.15
N CYS A 37 -1.12 16.87 -0.21
CA CYS A 37 0.32 16.98 -0.48
C CYS A 37 0.69 16.68 -1.93
N GLY A 38 -0.30 16.38 -2.79
CA GLY A 38 -0.04 16.06 -4.19
C GLY A 38 0.64 14.72 -4.42
N SER A 39 0.74 13.88 -3.38
CA SER A 39 1.36 12.56 -3.51
C SER A 39 0.49 11.63 -4.35
N THR A 40 1.14 10.77 -5.13
CA THR A 40 0.47 9.78 -5.99
C THR A 40 1.23 8.47 -5.93
N VAL A 41 0.51 7.37 -5.78
CA VAL A 41 1.07 6.01 -5.87
C VAL A 41 0.26 5.25 -6.92
N LYS A 42 0.93 4.76 -7.95
CA LYS A 42 0.31 3.94 -8.98
C LYS A 42 0.89 2.54 -8.88
N ILE A 43 0.05 1.54 -8.74
CA ILE A 43 0.51 0.16 -8.63
C ILE A 43 0.01 -0.69 -9.79
N ASP A 44 0.83 -1.67 -10.16
CA ASP A 44 0.46 -2.75 -11.06
C ASP A 44 0.52 -4.04 -10.26
N LEU A 45 -0.49 -4.89 -10.43
CA LEU A 45 -0.65 -6.09 -9.62
C LEU A 45 -0.99 -7.29 -10.49
N LYS A 46 -0.37 -8.42 -10.18
CA LYS A 46 -0.76 -9.73 -10.74
C LYS A 46 -1.09 -10.65 -9.58
N MET A 47 -2.10 -11.49 -9.77
CA MET A 47 -2.50 -12.45 -8.75
C MET A 47 -2.57 -13.85 -9.35
N ASP A 48 -2.20 -14.83 -8.52
CA ASP A 48 -2.37 -16.24 -8.81
C ASP A 48 -3.41 -16.76 -7.82
N GLY A 49 -4.66 -16.85 -8.28
CA GLY A 49 -5.77 -17.12 -7.39
C GLY A 49 -5.94 -16.00 -6.37
N PRO A 50 -5.99 -16.33 -5.07
CA PRO A 50 -6.17 -15.32 -4.01
C PRO A 50 -4.87 -14.66 -3.56
N VAL A 51 -3.73 -14.97 -4.17
CA VAL A 51 -2.41 -14.57 -3.69
C VAL A 51 -1.73 -13.67 -4.75
N VAL A 52 -1.08 -12.61 -4.28
CA VAL A 52 -0.31 -11.71 -5.16
C VAL A 52 0.92 -12.44 -5.67
N SER A 53 1.07 -12.50 -7.01
CA SER A 53 2.18 -13.17 -7.65
C SER A 53 3.24 -12.21 -8.18
N ASP A 54 2.88 -10.96 -8.48
CA ASP A 54 3.85 -9.96 -8.92
C ASP A 54 3.32 -8.57 -8.61
N PHE A 55 4.23 -7.61 -8.53
CA PHE A 55 3.91 -6.25 -8.11
C PHE A 55 4.97 -5.28 -8.63
N ALA A 56 4.53 -4.14 -9.11
CA ALA A 56 5.40 -3.01 -9.40
C ALA A 56 4.65 -1.72 -9.09
N HIS A 57 5.37 -0.64 -8.88
CA HIS A 57 4.72 0.63 -8.56
C HIS A 57 5.56 1.83 -8.98
N ASP A 58 4.87 2.93 -9.17
CA ASP A 58 5.45 4.24 -9.42
C ASP A 58 5.01 5.14 -8.26
N VAL A 59 5.97 5.65 -7.50
CA VAL A 59 5.73 6.36 -6.25
C VAL A 59 6.22 7.81 -6.38
N LYS A 60 5.30 8.76 -6.30
CA LYS A 60 5.59 10.19 -6.28
C LYS A 60 4.99 10.76 -5.01
N ALA A 61 5.71 10.60 -3.91
CA ALA A 61 5.16 10.87 -2.59
C ALA A 61 6.21 11.48 -1.66
N CYS A 62 5.73 12.03 -0.54
CA CYS A 62 6.60 12.47 0.54
C CYS A 62 7.27 11.26 1.20
N ALA A 63 8.19 11.51 2.12
CA ALA A 63 8.96 10.45 2.78
C ALA A 63 8.07 9.39 3.43
N LEU A 64 6.94 9.78 4.01
CA LEU A 64 6.03 8.83 4.65
C LEU A 64 5.33 7.92 3.63
N GLY A 65 4.88 8.50 2.52
CA GLY A 65 4.29 7.70 1.44
C GLY A 65 5.32 6.79 0.80
N GLN A 66 6.55 7.26 0.67
CA GLN A 66 7.66 6.45 0.16
C GLN A 66 7.98 5.30 1.11
N ALA A 67 8.04 5.57 2.42
CA ALA A 67 8.34 4.53 3.41
C ALA A 67 7.25 3.46 3.44
N SER A 68 5.97 3.85 3.45
CA SER A 68 4.89 2.87 3.44
C SER A 68 4.87 2.06 2.15
N SER A 69 5.16 2.68 1.00
CA SER A 69 5.27 1.97 -0.27
C SER A 69 6.43 0.97 -0.26
N SER A 70 7.54 1.34 0.38
CA SER A 70 8.71 0.46 0.54
C SER A 70 8.35 -0.80 1.34
N ILE A 71 7.63 -0.63 2.45
CA ILE A 71 7.20 -1.75 3.28
C ILE A 71 6.24 -2.65 2.49
N MET A 72 5.29 -2.04 1.77
CA MET A 72 4.36 -2.78 0.94
C MET A 72 5.11 -3.64 -0.08
N ALA A 73 6.02 -3.04 -0.83
CA ALA A 73 6.74 -3.74 -1.90
C ALA A 73 7.61 -4.87 -1.38
N ALA A 74 8.14 -4.74 -0.16
CA ALA A 74 8.99 -5.76 0.43
C ALA A 74 8.24 -7.07 0.74
N HIS A 75 6.91 -6.99 1.00
CA HIS A 75 6.17 -8.12 1.53
C HIS A 75 4.89 -8.46 0.78
N VAL A 76 4.50 -7.69 -0.23
CA VAL A 76 3.21 -7.85 -0.90
C VAL A 76 3.12 -9.14 -1.71
N VAL A 77 4.18 -9.53 -2.40
CA VAL A 77 4.20 -10.77 -3.18
C VAL A 77 4.15 -11.95 -2.20
N GLY A 78 3.22 -12.86 -2.43
CA GLY A 78 2.96 -13.97 -1.52
C GLY A 78 1.88 -13.68 -0.48
N SER A 79 1.36 -12.44 -0.42
CA SER A 79 0.28 -12.08 0.48
C SER A 79 -1.06 -12.36 -0.16
N SER A 80 -2.05 -12.77 0.65
CA SER A 80 -3.40 -13.00 0.13
C SER A 80 -4.20 -11.70 0.06
N ALA A 81 -5.28 -11.72 -0.76
CA ALA A 81 -6.20 -10.60 -0.86
C ALA A 81 -6.80 -10.25 0.51
N ASP A 82 -7.23 -11.27 1.26
CA ASP A 82 -7.82 -11.02 2.58
C ASP A 82 -6.81 -10.43 3.56
N GLU A 83 -5.58 -10.92 3.53
CA GLU A 83 -4.50 -10.38 4.35
C GLU A 83 -4.28 -8.90 4.06
N LEU A 84 -4.26 -8.52 2.79
CA LEU A 84 -4.01 -7.13 2.39
C LEU A 84 -5.17 -6.20 2.74
N ARG A 85 -6.41 -6.68 2.65
CA ARG A 85 -7.57 -5.91 3.08
C ARG A 85 -7.55 -5.69 4.58
N GLU A 86 -7.23 -6.73 5.34
CA GLU A 86 -7.12 -6.63 6.79
C GLU A 86 -5.98 -5.69 7.18
N LEU A 87 -4.87 -5.77 6.46
CA LEU A 87 -3.73 -4.89 6.68
C LEU A 87 -4.12 -3.42 6.50
N ARG A 88 -4.81 -3.09 5.42
CA ARG A 88 -5.28 -1.73 5.18
C ARG A 88 -6.13 -1.22 6.33
N GLU A 89 -7.06 -2.05 6.82
CA GLU A 89 -7.92 -1.68 7.92
C GLU A 89 -7.14 -1.51 9.22
N THR A 90 -6.17 -2.40 9.47
CA THR A 90 -5.30 -2.31 10.64
C THR A 90 -4.50 -1.00 10.65
N VAL A 91 -3.95 -0.63 9.49
CA VAL A 91 -3.18 0.62 9.39
C VAL A 91 -4.10 1.83 9.56
N ARG A 92 -5.28 1.80 8.97
CA ARG A 92 -6.27 2.87 9.13
C ARG A 92 -6.62 3.08 10.60
N ARG A 93 -6.89 1.99 11.32
CA ARG A 93 -7.21 2.07 12.75
C ARG A 93 -6.03 2.56 13.57
N MET A 94 -4.83 2.13 13.23
CA MET A 94 -3.62 2.59 13.92
C MET A 94 -3.49 4.11 13.84
N LEU A 95 -3.75 4.68 12.67
CA LEU A 95 -3.62 6.12 12.45
C LEU A 95 -4.81 6.92 12.98
N LYS A 96 -6.03 6.40 12.84
CA LYS A 96 -7.24 7.19 13.09
C LYS A 96 -7.96 6.83 14.38
N GLU A 97 -7.73 5.65 14.94
CA GLU A 97 -8.47 5.15 16.10
C GLU A 97 -7.56 4.62 17.20
N ASN A 98 -6.29 4.99 17.18
CA ASN A 98 -5.29 4.54 18.17
C ASN A 98 -5.17 3.02 18.24
N GLY A 99 -5.41 2.33 17.11
CA GLY A 99 -5.28 0.89 17.04
C GLY A 99 -3.84 0.43 17.16
N SER A 100 -3.66 -0.85 17.42
CA SER A 100 -2.34 -1.46 17.51
C SER A 100 -1.75 -1.67 16.12
N PRO A 101 -0.41 -1.56 15.97
CA PRO A 101 0.23 -1.85 14.68
C PRO A 101 0.17 -3.34 14.36
N PRO A 102 0.29 -3.70 13.07
CA PRO A 102 0.31 -5.11 12.68
C PRO A 102 1.59 -5.79 13.15
N GLN A 103 1.55 -7.11 13.19
CA GLN A 103 2.67 -7.93 13.61
C GLN A 103 3.12 -8.84 12.45
N GLY A 104 4.12 -9.69 12.71
CA GLY A 104 4.64 -10.61 11.71
C GLY A 104 5.45 -9.88 10.65
N LYS A 105 5.26 -10.27 9.38
CA LYS A 105 6.03 -9.68 8.29
C LYS A 105 5.73 -8.19 8.08
N TRP A 106 4.60 -7.70 8.59
CA TRP A 106 4.19 -6.31 8.48
C TRP A 106 4.60 -5.46 9.67
N ALA A 107 5.43 -5.99 10.56
CA ALA A 107 5.80 -5.31 11.82
C ALA A 107 6.46 -3.95 11.61
N ASP A 108 7.16 -3.73 10.49
CA ASP A 108 7.79 -2.43 10.20
C ASP A 108 6.76 -1.29 10.10
N ILE A 109 5.50 -1.60 9.88
CA ILE A 109 4.45 -0.59 9.83
C ILE A 109 4.32 0.13 11.19
N ALA A 110 4.76 -0.51 12.28
CA ALA A 110 4.80 0.15 13.59
C ALA A 110 5.63 1.43 13.57
N LEU A 111 6.58 1.56 12.66
CA LEU A 111 7.37 2.79 12.49
C LEU A 111 6.50 3.97 12.09
N LEU A 112 5.33 3.71 11.52
CA LEU A 112 4.38 4.75 11.10
C LEU A 112 3.39 5.14 12.19
N GLU A 113 3.42 4.45 13.34
CA GLU A 113 2.47 4.72 14.42
C GLU A 113 2.47 6.18 14.87
N PRO A 114 3.62 6.86 15.03
CA PRO A 114 3.61 8.28 15.43
C PRO A 114 2.90 9.22 14.45
N VAL A 115 2.66 8.77 13.21
CA VAL A 115 1.92 9.57 12.21
C VAL A 115 0.49 9.84 12.65
N ARG A 116 -0.04 9.04 13.58
CA ARG A 116 -1.43 9.21 14.08
C ARG A 116 -1.69 10.63 14.57
N ASP A 117 -0.68 11.29 15.11
CA ASP A 117 -0.80 12.64 15.65
C ASP A 117 -0.71 13.72 14.57
N TYR A 118 -0.50 13.35 13.33
CA TYR A 118 -0.31 14.28 12.21
C TYR A 118 -1.33 13.99 11.12
N LYS A 119 -2.57 14.46 11.33
CA LYS A 119 -3.70 14.15 10.45
C LYS A 119 -3.46 14.47 8.98
N ALA A 120 -2.72 15.55 8.71
CA ALA A 120 -2.42 15.95 7.32
C ALA A 120 -1.55 14.92 6.60
N ARG A 121 -0.90 14.01 7.32
CA ARG A 121 -0.03 12.98 6.73
C ARG A 121 -0.71 11.62 6.60
N HIS A 122 -1.93 11.46 7.14
CA HIS A 122 -2.62 10.17 7.08
C HIS A 122 -2.87 9.73 5.65
N ALA A 123 -3.34 10.64 4.79
CA ALA A 123 -3.68 10.31 3.42
C ALA A 123 -2.47 9.81 2.64
N SER A 124 -1.32 10.51 2.72
CA SER A 124 -0.13 10.09 1.98
C SER A 124 0.43 8.76 2.49
N THR A 125 0.32 8.51 3.79
CA THR A 125 0.76 7.25 4.39
C THR A 125 -0.09 6.08 3.93
N MET A 126 -1.39 6.30 3.67
CA MET A 126 -2.33 5.27 3.27
C MET A 126 -2.35 4.94 1.78
N LEU A 127 -1.70 5.74 0.94
CA LEU A 127 -1.84 5.62 -0.52
C LEU A 127 -1.56 4.22 -1.06
N THR A 128 -0.45 3.61 -0.64
CA THR A 128 -0.08 2.28 -1.14
C THR A 128 -1.10 1.22 -0.74
N PHE A 129 -1.62 1.31 0.49
CA PHE A 129 -2.62 0.36 0.97
C PHE A 129 -3.93 0.51 0.20
N ASP A 130 -4.35 1.75 -0.02
CA ASP A 130 -5.58 2.04 -0.77
C ASP A 130 -5.46 1.55 -2.22
N ALA A 131 -4.33 1.80 -2.87
CA ALA A 131 -4.12 1.41 -4.26
C ALA A 131 -4.12 -0.12 -4.42
N VAL A 132 -3.45 -0.83 -3.50
CA VAL A 132 -3.39 -2.29 -3.54
C VAL A 132 -4.78 -2.91 -3.38
N VAL A 133 -5.55 -2.44 -2.40
CA VAL A 133 -6.91 -2.96 -2.16
C VAL A 133 -7.83 -2.65 -3.35
N ASP A 134 -7.69 -1.47 -3.95
CA ASP A 134 -8.44 -1.12 -5.15
C ASP A 134 -8.12 -2.08 -6.31
N ALA A 135 -6.84 -2.34 -6.56
CA ALA A 135 -6.44 -3.27 -7.62
C ALA A 135 -6.97 -4.68 -7.36
N ILE A 136 -6.92 -5.15 -6.12
CA ILE A 136 -7.50 -6.46 -5.75
C ILE A 136 -8.99 -6.50 -6.07
N GLY A 137 -9.70 -5.43 -5.72
CA GLY A 137 -11.13 -5.32 -6.01
C GLY A 137 -11.43 -5.40 -7.50
N GLN A 138 -10.60 -4.75 -8.33
CA GLN A 138 -10.74 -4.80 -9.79
C GLN A 138 -10.55 -6.24 -10.32
N ILE A 139 -9.55 -6.95 -9.81
CA ILE A 139 -9.27 -8.32 -10.24
C ILE A 139 -10.44 -9.23 -9.86
N GLU A 140 -10.94 -9.11 -8.64
CA GLU A 140 -12.06 -9.93 -8.17
C GLU A 140 -13.34 -9.63 -8.93
N ALA A 141 -13.59 -8.37 -9.28
CA ALA A 141 -14.75 -8.00 -10.07
C ALA A 141 -14.71 -8.65 -11.46
N LYS A 142 -13.53 -8.71 -12.08
CA LYS A 142 -13.37 -9.39 -13.38
C LYS A 142 -13.66 -10.87 -13.28
N LYS A 143 -13.24 -11.52 -12.19
CA LYS A 143 -13.47 -12.96 -11.99
C LYS A 143 -14.92 -13.30 -11.71
N LYS A 144 -15.69 -12.35 -11.16
CA LYS A 144 -17.11 -12.56 -10.85
C LYS A 144 -18.02 -12.34 -12.05
N GLU A 145 -17.51 -11.74 -13.13
CA GLU A 145 -18.32 -11.53 -14.31
C GLU A 145 -18.64 -12.88 -14.96
N PRO A 146 -19.91 -13.10 -15.36
CA PRO A 146 -20.26 -14.32 -16.10
C PRO A 146 -19.49 -14.38 -17.41
N ALA A 147 -19.11 -15.60 -17.83
CA ALA A 147 -18.39 -15.79 -19.08
C ALA A 147 -19.14 -15.20 -20.27
N SER A 148 -20.46 -15.28 -20.25
CA SER A 148 -21.29 -14.73 -21.32
C SER A 148 -21.20 -13.21 -21.44
N ALA A 149 -20.88 -12.52 -20.35
CA ALA A 149 -20.73 -11.07 -20.37
C ALA A 149 -19.43 -10.63 -21.03
N GLN A 150 -18.51 -11.55 -21.21
CA GLN A 150 -17.19 -11.27 -21.79
C GLN A 150 -17.13 -11.49 -23.30
N GLU A 151 -18.19 -11.99 -23.87
CA GLU A 151 -18.25 -12.32 -25.28
C GLU A 151 -18.67 -11.15 -26.18
#